data_907300c786373fc804acead2fd8908c4
#
_entry.id   907300c786373fc804acead2fd8908c4
#
_cell.length_a   1.000
_cell.length_b   1.000
_cell.length_c   1.000
_cell.angle_alpha   90.00
_cell.angle_beta   90.00
_cell.angle_gamma   90.00
#
_symmetry.space_group_name_H-M   'P 1'
#
loop_
_entity.id
_entity.type
_entity.pdbx_description
1 polymer ?
#
loop_
_entity_poly.entity_id
_entity_poly.type
_entity_poly.pdbx_seq_one_letter_code
_entity_poly.pdbx_strand_id
1 'polypeptide(L)'
;MRSLLSLIPYFRKYKKKLLLGFVFILFSIGANSLYPLVIGAAIDDLTKGTQRYSLITYALTGIGLIIFSGTFLFLIRQNIIVVSREIENDLRHDFFSHLQYLSRSFYNTRSTGDIMAHATNDISNVRNFVGPGIMYSFQTFTRTVMTLFILFSLSPSVTLLALVPLPFMSYIVYKVGKLTFNRSRKVYEIFSDLTSKSQEIFSGIRVVKSYVREDHETNVFDKISFDYQKKNLNLAKVQSFSFPMMFLLTSLSIIIVIYYGGNKVMEGSLTIGNVSSFVIYLGQLTWPMIAFGWIINLVQRAAPSMQRLLNITNIKSDIADNEFTDSGIKESDIKGDIEFRNVSFKYPMSNNFVLKNINLKIRKGTTLGIIGQTGSGKSTLINLIPRIWDATEGSIFIDGYDIKKIPLNVLRNSVGIVPQESFLFSDTIEKNISYSAGTSSDINRDEVIANSKIAGLYKDVNNFPEKFDTVLGERGITLSGGQKQRTSIARAIYKKPEILILDDSLSAVDTNTEEEILQELKKIMNNRTSIIIAHRISTIKNANNIIVLSNSVIKEEGTHNELVSLGGIYCDIYKKQLLEEEIKDF
;
A
#
# COMPACT_ATOMS: atom_id res chain seq x y z
N MET A 1 10.95 -17.82 -6.45
CA MET A 1 12.34 -17.45 -6.10
C MET A 1 12.96 -16.42 -7.05
N ARG A 2 12.67 -16.46 -8.36
CA ARG A 2 13.21 -15.44 -9.31
C ARG A 2 12.87 -13.99 -8.91
N SER A 3 11.68 -13.75 -8.36
CA SER A 3 11.26 -12.42 -7.90
C SER A 3 12.17 -11.82 -6.81
N LEU A 4 12.80 -12.64 -5.97
CA LEU A 4 13.72 -12.16 -4.95
C LEU A 4 15.06 -11.65 -5.51
N LEU A 5 15.39 -12.01 -6.77
CA LEU A 5 16.60 -11.50 -7.44
C LEU A 5 16.50 -9.99 -7.73
N SER A 6 15.29 -9.44 -7.82
CA SER A 6 15.08 -7.99 -7.96
C SER A 6 15.55 -7.18 -6.74
N LEU A 7 15.84 -7.84 -5.61
CA LEU A 7 16.42 -7.20 -4.42
C LEU A 7 17.94 -6.96 -4.55
N ILE A 8 18.62 -7.53 -5.56
CA ILE A 8 20.07 -7.39 -5.74
C ILE A 8 20.54 -5.92 -5.79
N PRO A 9 19.85 -4.99 -6.50
CA PRO A 9 20.25 -3.59 -6.49
C PRO A 9 20.27 -2.97 -5.08
N TYR A 10 19.28 -3.30 -4.26
CA TYR A 10 19.21 -2.84 -2.87
C TYR A 10 20.35 -3.43 -2.02
N PHE A 11 20.65 -4.72 -2.16
CA PHE A 11 21.79 -5.33 -1.48
C PHE A 11 23.13 -4.69 -1.88
N ARG A 12 23.30 -4.32 -3.16
CA ARG A 12 24.51 -3.62 -3.64
C ARG A 12 24.68 -2.25 -2.99
N LYS A 13 23.59 -1.51 -2.76
CA LYS A 13 23.58 -0.22 -2.06
C LYS A 13 24.16 -0.35 -0.65
N TYR A 14 23.82 -1.43 0.08
CA TYR A 14 24.18 -1.65 1.48
C TYR A 14 25.26 -2.73 1.70
N LYS A 15 26.00 -3.11 0.65
CA LYS A 15 26.96 -4.24 0.68
C LYS A 15 27.99 -4.17 1.80
N LYS A 16 28.49 -2.97 2.16
CA LYS A 16 29.50 -2.80 3.24
C LYS A 16 28.93 -3.20 4.60
N LYS A 17 27.75 -2.71 4.97
CA LYS A 17 27.09 -3.04 6.23
C LYS A 17 26.74 -4.53 6.32
N LEU A 18 26.26 -5.13 5.21
CA LEU A 18 25.93 -6.55 5.16
C LEU A 18 27.17 -7.41 5.32
N LEU A 19 28.28 -7.09 4.64
CA LEU A 19 29.54 -7.82 4.76
C LEU A 19 30.05 -7.76 6.20
N LEU A 20 30.07 -6.58 6.83
CA LEU A 20 30.44 -6.43 8.25
C LEU A 20 29.53 -7.28 9.15
N GLY A 21 28.22 -7.30 8.88
CA GLY A 21 27.28 -8.13 9.63
C GLY A 21 27.61 -9.62 9.53
N PHE A 22 27.99 -10.13 8.36
CA PHE A 22 28.43 -11.51 8.17
C PHE A 22 29.73 -11.83 8.89
N VAL A 23 30.70 -10.92 8.86
CA VAL A 23 31.95 -11.06 9.63
C VAL A 23 31.65 -11.13 11.13
N PHE A 24 30.77 -10.26 11.64
CA PHE A 24 30.38 -10.28 13.05
C PHE A 24 29.66 -11.57 13.43
N ILE A 25 28.91 -12.20 12.53
CA ILE A 25 28.31 -13.51 12.76
C ILE A 25 29.41 -14.56 13.02
N LEU A 26 30.47 -14.56 12.22
CA LEU A 26 31.59 -15.49 12.37
C LEU A 26 32.26 -15.33 13.76
N PHE A 27 32.53 -14.09 14.18
CA PHE A 27 33.12 -13.83 15.50
C PHE A 27 32.18 -14.22 16.66
N SER A 28 30.89 -13.87 16.58
CA SER A 28 29.93 -14.20 17.61
C SER A 28 29.76 -15.71 17.77
N ILE A 29 29.62 -16.43 16.65
CA ILE A 29 29.44 -17.90 16.68
C ILE A 29 30.75 -18.56 17.08
N GLY A 30 31.90 -18.09 16.59
CA GLY A 30 33.21 -18.58 16.96
C GLY A 30 33.43 -18.56 18.48
N ALA A 31 33.20 -17.39 19.09
CA ALA A 31 33.30 -17.27 20.57
C ALA A 31 32.30 -18.16 21.29
N ASN A 32 31.06 -18.22 20.84
CA ASN A 32 30.04 -19.07 21.46
C ASN A 32 30.34 -20.56 21.30
N SER A 33 31.02 -20.96 20.21
CA SER A 33 31.42 -22.35 19.99
C SER A 33 32.61 -22.78 20.86
N LEU A 34 33.42 -21.84 21.37
CA LEU A 34 34.50 -22.17 22.32
C LEU A 34 34.00 -22.41 23.75
N TYR A 35 32.85 -21.87 24.12
CA TYR A 35 32.29 -21.94 25.44
C TYR A 35 32.14 -23.39 26.01
N PRO A 36 31.59 -24.38 25.25
CA PRO A 36 31.51 -25.76 25.71
C PRO A 36 32.89 -26.41 25.95
N LEU A 37 33.92 -26.03 25.17
CA LEU A 37 35.27 -26.52 25.36
C LEU A 37 35.89 -26.00 26.65
N VAL A 38 35.64 -24.75 27.03
CA VAL A 38 36.10 -24.18 28.31
C VAL A 38 35.45 -24.91 29.48
N ILE A 39 34.15 -25.21 29.39
CA ILE A 39 33.46 -26.01 30.44
C ILE A 39 34.06 -27.41 30.53
N GLY A 40 34.30 -28.06 29.38
CA GLY A 40 34.90 -29.37 29.30
C GLY A 40 36.29 -29.40 29.96
N ALA A 41 37.14 -28.42 29.65
CA ALA A 41 38.48 -28.30 30.25
C ALA A 41 38.41 -28.07 31.78
N ALA A 42 37.46 -27.27 32.26
CA ALA A 42 37.26 -27.06 33.69
C ALA A 42 36.84 -28.35 34.41
N ILE A 43 35.96 -29.15 33.80
CA ILE A 43 35.54 -30.46 34.32
C ILE A 43 36.71 -31.45 34.35
N ASP A 44 37.54 -31.44 33.33
CA ASP A 44 38.74 -32.30 33.30
C ASP A 44 39.77 -31.96 34.35
N ASP A 45 40.03 -30.69 34.59
CA ASP A 45 40.94 -30.26 35.67
C ASP A 45 40.40 -30.61 37.08
N LEU A 46 39.10 -30.49 37.28
CA LEU A 46 38.43 -30.88 38.51
C LEU A 46 38.53 -32.40 38.77
N THR A 47 38.31 -33.22 37.72
CA THR A 47 38.27 -34.68 37.82
C THR A 47 39.66 -35.29 37.94
N LYS A 48 40.67 -34.69 37.29
CA LYS A 48 42.05 -35.17 37.34
C LYS A 48 42.87 -34.59 38.49
N GLY A 49 42.36 -33.60 39.22
CA GLY A 49 43.08 -32.91 40.26
C GLY A 49 44.30 -32.12 39.78
N THR A 50 44.37 -31.86 38.46
CA THR A 50 45.58 -31.27 37.82
C THR A 50 45.57 -29.75 37.84
N GLN A 51 44.88 -29.04 38.58
CA GLN A 51 44.82 -27.57 38.75
C GLN A 51 45.67 -26.74 37.75
N ARG A 52 45.54 -27.04 36.44
CA ARG A 52 46.24 -26.27 35.41
C ARG A 52 45.94 -24.78 35.45
N TYR A 53 44.66 -24.49 35.69
CA TYR A 53 44.18 -23.12 35.91
C TYR A 53 43.22 -23.10 37.09
N SER A 54 43.09 -21.95 37.77
CA SER A 54 42.09 -21.78 38.83
C SER A 54 40.67 -21.81 38.24
N LEU A 55 39.69 -22.30 39.01
CA LEU A 55 38.28 -22.31 38.59
C LEU A 55 37.77 -20.90 38.22
N ILE A 56 38.32 -19.88 38.91
CA ILE A 56 38.02 -18.48 38.59
C ILE A 56 38.47 -18.13 37.17
N THR A 57 39.61 -18.64 36.70
CA THR A 57 40.10 -18.41 35.35
C THR A 57 39.16 -18.98 34.30
N TYR A 58 38.67 -20.22 34.48
CA TYR A 58 37.67 -20.84 33.59
C TYR A 58 36.35 -20.06 33.60
N ALA A 59 35.87 -19.63 34.78
CA ALA A 59 34.67 -18.82 34.90
C ALA A 59 34.81 -17.47 34.18
N LEU A 60 35.90 -16.75 34.42
CA LEU A 60 36.17 -15.46 33.79
C LEU A 60 36.31 -15.60 32.26
N THR A 61 36.97 -16.68 31.77
CA THR A 61 37.09 -16.97 30.34
C THR A 61 35.72 -17.24 29.73
N GLY A 62 34.89 -18.06 30.40
CA GLY A 62 33.52 -18.32 29.96
C GLY A 62 32.67 -17.06 29.89
N ILE A 63 32.70 -16.23 30.94
CA ILE A 63 32.00 -14.94 31.00
C ILE A 63 32.52 -14.02 29.86
N GLY A 64 33.83 -13.95 29.67
CA GLY A 64 34.44 -13.15 28.60
C GLY A 64 33.97 -13.56 27.21
N LEU A 65 33.89 -14.87 26.93
CA LEU A 65 33.36 -15.40 25.66
C LEU A 65 31.89 -15.04 25.44
N ILE A 66 31.08 -15.12 26.51
CA ILE A 66 29.65 -14.77 26.43
C ILE A 66 29.47 -13.27 26.18
N ILE A 67 30.20 -12.41 26.89
CA ILE A 67 30.17 -10.95 26.68
C ILE A 67 30.63 -10.61 25.28
N PHE A 68 31.73 -11.20 24.81
CA PHE A 68 32.25 -11.00 23.47
C PHE A 68 31.21 -11.41 22.40
N SER A 69 30.67 -12.62 22.51
CA SER A 69 29.60 -13.12 21.60
C SER A 69 28.38 -12.21 21.62
N GLY A 70 27.95 -11.75 22.82
CA GLY A 70 26.82 -10.84 22.98
C GLY A 70 27.04 -9.48 22.33
N THR A 71 28.24 -8.91 22.48
CA THR A 71 28.63 -7.64 21.82
C THR A 71 28.55 -7.77 20.30
N PHE A 72 29.11 -8.84 19.74
CA PHE A 72 29.00 -9.07 18.31
C PHE A 72 27.57 -9.36 17.86
N LEU A 73 26.75 -10.03 18.67
CA LEU A 73 25.33 -10.22 18.38
C LEU A 73 24.57 -8.88 18.28
N PHE A 74 24.90 -7.92 19.15
CA PHE A 74 24.37 -6.56 19.05
C PHE A 74 24.80 -5.89 17.73
N LEU A 75 26.10 -5.97 17.39
CA LEU A 75 26.64 -5.40 16.15
C LEU A 75 26.03 -6.04 14.88
N ILE A 76 25.75 -7.35 14.91
CA ILE A 76 25.05 -8.06 13.83
C ILE A 76 23.67 -7.42 13.61
N ARG A 77 22.92 -7.20 14.67
CA ARG A 77 21.58 -6.58 14.58
C ARG A 77 21.65 -5.16 14.04
N GLN A 78 22.62 -4.36 14.49
CA GLN A 78 22.84 -2.99 14.01
C GLN A 78 23.20 -2.95 12.52
N ASN A 79 23.86 -3.96 11.98
CA ASN A 79 24.24 -3.99 10.57
C ASN A 79 23.17 -4.66 9.70
N ILE A 80 22.68 -5.85 10.05
CA ILE A 80 21.78 -6.62 9.16
C ILE A 80 20.33 -6.19 9.33
N ILE A 81 19.85 -6.06 10.59
CA ILE A 81 18.44 -5.70 10.81
C ILE A 81 18.18 -4.24 10.46
N VAL A 82 19.10 -3.32 10.76
CA VAL A 82 18.96 -1.92 10.36
C VAL A 82 18.95 -1.79 8.83
N VAL A 83 19.86 -2.49 8.12
CA VAL A 83 19.82 -2.51 6.65
C VAL A 83 18.50 -3.02 6.11
N SER A 84 17.89 -4.03 6.74
CA SER A 84 16.57 -4.50 6.30
C SER A 84 15.48 -3.43 6.44
N ARG A 85 15.58 -2.54 7.41
CA ARG A 85 14.69 -1.38 7.58
C ARG A 85 14.97 -0.29 6.53
N GLU A 86 16.25 -0.05 6.23
CA GLU A 86 16.63 0.88 5.17
C GLU A 86 16.11 0.38 3.81
N ILE A 87 16.21 -0.92 3.51
CA ILE A 87 15.66 -1.53 2.29
C ILE A 87 14.11 -1.49 2.28
N GLU A 88 13.46 -1.71 3.43
CA GLU A 88 12.00 -1.54 3.57
C GLU A 88 11.58 -0.13 3.18
N ASN A 89 12.31 0.88 3.66
CA ASN A 89 12.02 2.27 3.36
C ASN A 89 12.24 2.59 1.88
N ASP A 90 13.34 2.11 1.29
CA ASP A 90 13.61 2.28 -0.15
C ASP A 90 12.50 1.63 -1.00
N LEU A 91 12.12 0.38 -0.69
CA LEU A 91 11.03 -0.31 -1.38
C LEU A 91 9.69 0.42 -1.26
N ARG A 92 9.40 0.96 -0.07
CA ARG A 92 8.16 1.73 0.16
C ARG A 92 8.16 3.03 -0.64
N HIS A 93 9.30 3.71 -0.66
CA HIS A 93 9.47 4.94 -1.43
C HIS A 93 9.28 4.67 -2.94
N ASP A 94 9.99 3.67 -3.47
CA ASP A 94 9.93 3.32 -4.89
C ASP A 94 8.51 2.88 -5.30
N PHE A 95 7.85 2.07 -4.46
CA PHE A 95 6.48 1.61 -4.70
C PHE A 95 5.49 2.77 -4.65
N PHE A 96 5.57 3.64 -3.63
CA PHE A 96 4.69 4.79 -3.50
C PHE A 96 4.90 5.80 -4.62
N SER A 97 6.15 6.12 -4.96
CA SER A 97 6.49 7.01 -6.07
C SER A 97 5.92 6.47 -7.38
N HIS A 98 6.09 5.17 -7.65
CA HIS A 98 5.54 4.55 -8.86
C HIS A 98 4.01 4.66 -8.93
N LEU A 99 3.31 4.41 -7.81
CA LEU A 99 1.86 4.56 -7.74
C LEU A 99 1.39 5.96 -8.13
N GLN A 100 2.10 7.03 -7.74
CA GLN A 100 1.71 8.42 -8.09
C GLN A 100 1.71 8.68 -9.60
N TYR A 101 2.50 7.95 -10.38
CA TYR A 101 2.60 8.10 -11.83
C TYR A 101 1.65 7.21 -12.61
N LEU A 102 0.95 6.27 -11.97
CA LEU A 102 -0.01 5.40 -12.65
C LEU A 102 -1.28 6.15 -13.04
N SER A 103 -1.84 5.78 -14.19
CA SER A 103 -3.07 6.37 -14.74
C SER A 103 -4.33 5.96 -13.96
N ARG A 104 -5.41 6.68 -14.17
CA ARG A 104 -6.72 6.39 -13.55
C ARG A 104 -7.23 4.97 -13.86
N SER A 105 -6.85 4.40 -15.02
CA SER A 105 -7.23 3.03 -15.42
C SER A 105 -6.80 1.99 -14.39
N PHE A 106 -5.61 2.13 -13.83
CA PHE A 106 -5.10 1.25 -12.78
C PHE A 106 -5.98 1.31 -11.50
N TYR A 107 -6.33 2.50 -11.06
CA TYR A 107 -7.11 2.70 -9.83
C TYR A 107 -8.57 2.25 -9.95
N ASN A 108 -9.14 2.27 -11.15
CA ASN A 108 -10.50 1.80 -11.40
C ASN A 108 -10.61 0.26 -11.32
N THR A 109 -9.51 -0.46 -11.50
CA THR A 109 -9.49 -1.93 -11.49
C THR A 109 -9.07 -2.53 -10.15
N ARG A 110 -8.62 -1.72 -9.20
CA ARG A 110 -8.10 -2.15 -7.90
C ARG A 110 -8.67 -1.35 -6.75
N SER A 111 -8.94 -2.03 -5.64
CA SER A 111 -9.39 -1.34 -4.43
C SER A 111 -8.19 -0.69 -3.70
N THR A 112 -8.46 0.44 -3.04
CA THR A 112 -7.45 1.10 -2.19
C THR A 112 -6.92 0.16 -1.10
N GLY A 113 -7.79 -0.70 -0.54
CA GLY A 113 -7.41 -1.69 0.47
C GLY A 113 -6.40 -2.72 -0.04
N ASP A 114 -6.54 -3.18 -1.30
CA ASP A 114 -5.59 -4.09 -1.93
C ASP A 114 -4.22 -3.43 -2.11
N ILE A 115 -4.19 -2.19 -2.61
CA ILE A 115 -2.95 -1.40 -2.76
C ILE A 115 -2.27 -1.20 -1.39
N MET A 116 -3.04 -0.86 -0.35
CA MET A 116 -2.52 -0.68 1.01
C MET A 116 -1.97 -1.99 1.60
N ALA A 117 -2.61 -3.14 1.32
CA ALA A 117 -2.10 -4.45 1.73
C ALA A 117 -0.73 -4.75 1.09
N HIS A 118 -0.52 -4.38 -0.17
CA HIS A 118 0.80 -4.46 -0.82
C HIS A 118 1.83 -3.53 -0.18
N ALA A 119 1.48 -2.27 0.07
CA ALA A 119 2.36 -1.26 0.66
C ALA A 119 2.78 -1.59 2.12
N THR A 120 1.98 -2.36 2.85
CA THR A 120 2.22 -2.70 4.26
C THR A 120 2.68 -4.15 4.43
N ASN A 121 1.81 -5.12 4.11
CA ASN A 121 2.05 -6.53 4.41
C ASN A 121 3.09 -7.16 3.50
N ASP A 122 3.04 -6.90 2.18
CA ASP A 122 3.97 -7.50 1.24
C ASP A 122 5.38 -6.95 1.41
N ILE A 123 5.54 -5.64 1.59
CA ILE A 123 6.84 -5.03 1.89
C ILE A 123 7.39 -5.58 3.21
N SER A 124 6.55 -5.75 4.25
CA SER A 124 6.95 -6.32 5.52
C SER A 124 7.41 -7.79 5.41
N ASN A 125 6.74 -8.61 4.57
CA ASN A 125 7.16 -9.97 4.28
C ASN A 125 8.55 -10.02 3.60
N VAL A 126 8.79 -9.14 2.63
CA VAL A 126 10.10 -9.01 1.97
C VAL A 126 11.18 -8.57 2.96
N ARG A 127 10.90 -7.58 3.79
CA ARG A 127 11.83 -7.14 4.85
C ARG A 127 12.19 -8.27 5.82
N ASN A 128 11.20 -9.06 6.25
CA ASN A 128 11.44 -10.19 7.16
C ASN A 128 12.37 -11.24 6.54
N PHE A 129 12.33 -11.40 5.22
CA PHE A 129 13.28 -12.25 4.50
C PHE A 129 14.67 -11.59 4.43
N VAL A 130 14.75 -10.32 4.03
CA VAL A 130 16.01 -9.58 3.85
C VAL A 130 16.80 -9.45 5.16
N GLY A 131 16.14 -9.20 6.29
CA GLY A 131 16.77 -9.06 7.60
C GLY A 131 16.88 -10.39 8.33
N PRO A 132 15.87 -10.77 9.10
CA PRO A 132 15.88 -12.00 9.89
C PRO A 132 16.15 -13.24 9.05
N GLY A 133 15.54 -13.36 7.86
CA GLY A 133 15.68 -14.54 6.99
C GLY A 133 17.14 -14.79 6.62
N ILE A 134 17.83 -13.79 6.08
CA ILE A 134 19.24 -13.91 5.67
C ILE A 134 20.15 -14.05 6.90
N MET A 135 19.92 -13.26 7.93
CA MET A 135 20.72 -13.31 9.15
C MET A 135 20.68 -14.70 9.79
N TYR A 136 19.50 -15.24 10.06
CA TYR A 136 19.39 -16.57 10.69
C TYR A 136 19.81 -17.70 9.76
N SER A 137 19.65 -17.57 8.43
CA SER A 137 20.17 -18.56 7.50
C SER A 137 21.69 -18.67 7.61
N PHE A 138 22.40 -17.57 7.60
CA PHE A 138 23.86 -17.56 7.71
C PHE A 138 24.33 -17.97 9.11
N GLN A 139 23.65 -17.52 10.18
CA GLN A 139 23.95 -17.95 11.55
C GLN A 139 23.76 -19.47 11.72
N THR A 140 22.64 -20.02 11.25
CA THR A 140 22.33 -21.44 11.37
C THR A 140 23.36 -22.28 10.60
N PHE A 141 23.69 -21.88 9.37
CA PHE A 141 24.71 -22.56 8.56
C PHE A 141 26.07 -22.53 9.28
N THR A 142 26.55 -21.36 9.68
CA THR A 142 27.84 -21.20 10.35
C THR A 142 27.91 -21.99 11.65
N ARG A 143 26.87 -21.90 12.49
CA ARG A 143 26.79 -22.65 13.75
C ARG A 143 26.85 -24.16 13.52
N THR A 144 26.07 -24.67 12.58
CA THR A 144 26.04 -26.12 12.26
C THR A 144 27.42 -26.58 11.80
N VAL A 145 28.05 -25.87 10.86
CA VAL A 145 29.39 -26.23 10.36
C VAL A 145 30.44 -26.20 11.45
N MET A 146 30.49 -25.14 12.28
CA MET A 146 31.45 -25.04 13.38
C MET A 146 31.24 -26.11 14.45
N THR A 147 29.98 -26.36 14.84
CA THR A 147 29.67 -27.39 15.85
C THR A 147 30.04 -28.77 15.33
N LEU A 148 29.70 -29.13 14.10
CA LEU A 148 30.08 -30.41 13.49
C LEU A 148 31.62 -30.54 13.39
N PHE A 149 32.32 -29.49 12.94
CA PHE A 149 33.77 -29.49 12.88
C PHE A 149 34.41 -29.81 14.25
N ILE A 150 33.93 -29.17 15.31
CA ILE A 150 34.44 -29.41 16.68
C ILE A 150 34.10 -30.81 17.13
N LEU A 151 32.89 -31.30 16.97
CA LEU A 151 32.47 -32.64 17.37
C LEU A 151 33.30 -33.72 16.65
N PHE A 152 33.54 -33.59 15.34
CA PHE A 152 34.41 -34.50 14.57
C PHE A 152 35.87 -34.43 15.00
N SER A 153 36.38 -33.27 15.44
CA SER A 153 37.73 -33.11 15.95
C SER A 153 37.92 -33.78 17.33
N LEU A 154 36.87 -33.81 18.16
CA LEU A 154 36.89 -34.49 19.45
C LEU A 154 36.83 -36.03 19.34
N SER A 155 35.88 -36.55 18.59
CA SER A 155 35.77 -38.00 18.31
C SER A 155 34.85 -38.26 17.11
N PRO A 156 35.40 -38.71 15.98
CA PRO A 156 34.58 -39.05 14.79
C PRO A 156 33.55 -40.17 15.06
N SER A 157 33.93 -41.20 15.80
CA SER A 157 33.06 -42.35 16.07
C SER A 157 31.85 -41.99 16.95
N VAL A 158 32.07 -41.24 18.02
CA VAL A 158 31.00 -40.77 18.92
C VAL A 158 30.09 -39.79 18.18
N THR A 159 30.66 -38.91 17.35
CA THR A 159 29.91 -37.94 16.55
C THR A 159 28.98 -38.65 15.56
N LEU A 160 29.44 -39.62 14.78
CA LEU A 160 28.62 -40.39 13.85
C LEU A 160 27.44 -41.05 14.54
N LEU A 161 27.66 -41.69 15.68
CA LEU A 161 26.60 -42.32 16.47
C LEU A 161 25.61 -41.33 17.02
N ALA A 162 26.10 -40.18 17.56
CA ALA A 162 25.27 -39.11 18.11
C ALA A 162 24.38 -38.45 17.02
N LEU A 163 24.83 -38.43 15.78
CA LEU A 163 24.08 -37.86 14.66
C LEU A 163 22.98 -38.80 14.10
N VAL A 164 22.97 -40.08 14.44
CA VAL A 164 21.97 -41.04 13.91
C VAL A 164 20.52 -40.62 14.15
N PRO A 165 20.12 -40.08 15.32
CA PRO A 165 18.74 -39.58 15.53
C PRO A 165 18.36 -38.36 14.70
N LEU A 166 19.31 -37.52 14.23
CA LEU A 166 19.03 -36.24 13.54
C LEU A 166 18.32 -36.39 12.19
N PRO A 167 18.63 -37.36 11.31
CA PRO A 167 17.85 -37.61 10.08
C PRO A 167 16.38 -37.92 10.39
N PHE A 168 16.12 -38.70 11.44
CA PHE A 168 14.75 -39.01 11.87
C PHE A 168 14.03 -37.76 12.37
N MET A 169 14.74 -36.90 13.09
CA MET A 169 14.24 -35.57 13.52
C MET A 169 13.86 -34.75 12.30
N SER A 170 14.71 -34.65 11.27
CA SER A 170 14.42 -33.89 10.04
C SER A 170 13.19 -34.43 9.31
N TYR A 171 13.02 -35.77 9.25
CA TYR A 171 11.84 -36.37 8.66
C TYR A 171 10.56 -36.07 9.44
N ILE A 172 10.60 -36.13 10.75
CA ILE A 172 9.45 -35.79 11.62
C ILE A 172 9.09 -34.31 11.48
N VAL A 173 10.08 -33.40 11.52
CA VAL A 173 9.87 -31.97 11.33
C VAL A 173 9.19 -31.69 9.97
N TYR A 174 9.65 -32.38 8.90
CA TYR A 174 9.03 -32.26 7.59
C TYR A 174 7.56 -32.74 7.58
N LYS A 175 7.28 -33.93 8.15
CA LYS A 175 5.90 -34.48 8.21
C LYS A 175 4.97 -33.60 9.03
N VAL A 176 5.41 -33.20 10.23
CA VAL A 176 4.64 -32.32 11.13
C VAL A 176 4.45 -30.95 10.48
N GLY A 177 5.49 -30.40 9.85
CA GLY A 177 5.40 -29.15 9.11
C GLY A 177 4.35 -29.21 7.99
N LYS A 178 4.32 -30.29 7.18
CA LYS A 178 3.31 -30.48 6.13
C LYS A 178 1.90 -30.61 6.69
N LEU A 179 1.71 -31.35 7.81
CA LEU A 179 0.42 -31.47 8.48
C LEU A 179 -0.03 -30.12 9.06
N THR A 180 0.86 -29.42 9.72
CA THR A 180 0.61 -28.07 10.25
C THR A 180 0.18 -27.13 9.15
N PHE A 181 0.89 -27.09 8.01
CA PHE A 181 0.55 -26.26 6.86
C PHE A 181 -0.86 -26.55 6.34
N ASN A 182 -1.21 -27.83 6.12
CA ASN A 182 -2.53 -28.22 5.62
C ASN A 182 -3.66 -27.88 6.60
N ARG A 183 -3.42 -28.03 7.91
CA ARG A 183 -4.42 -27.69 8.94
C ARG A 183 -4.53 -26.19 9.14
N SER A 184 -3.42 -25.45 9.13
CA SER A 184 -3.43 -23.99 9.18
C SER A 184 -4.24 -23.39 8.03
N ARG A 185 -4.11 -23.94 6.80
CA ARG A 185 -4.89 -23.46 5.67
C ARG A 185 -6.40 -23.56 5.93
N LYS A 186 -6.87 -24.69 6.48
CA LYS A 186 -8.28 -24.86 6.84
C LYS A 186 -8.73 -23.92 7.96
N VAL A 187 -7.86 -23.61 8.91
CA VAL A 187 -8.14 -22.63 9.96
C VAL A 187 -8.26 -21.23 9.36
N TYR A 188 -7.38 -20.85 8.43
CA TYR A 188 -7.44 -19.56 7.75
C TYR A 188 -8.70 -19.41 6.87
N GLU A 189 -9.12 -20.47 6.17
CA GLU A 189 -10.36 -20.47 5.37
C GLU A 189 -11.56 -20.12 6.26
N ILE A 190 -11.76 -20.81 7.38
CA ILE A 190 -12.89 -20.54 8.31
C ILE A 190 -12.72 -19.20 9.03
N PHE A 191 -11.51 -18.77 9.32
CA PHE A 191 -11.27 -17.44 9.89
C PHE A 191 -11.66 -16.32 8.90
N SER A 192 -11.44 -16.55 7.62
CA SER A 192 -11.93 -15.65 6.57
C SER A 192 -13.46 -15.57 6.55
N ASP A 193 -14.15 -16.71 6.65
CA ASP A 193 -15.62 -16.77 6.71
C ASP A 193 -16.15 -16.04 7.94
N LEU A 194 -15.52 -16.26 9.10
CA LEU A 194 -15.85 -15.57 10.35
C LEU A 194 -15.72 -14.04 10.22
N THR A 195 -14.60 -13.60 9.64
CA THR A 195 -14.30 -12.18 9.45
C THR A 195 -15.28 -11.54 8.45
N SER A 196 -15.57 -12.23 7.35
CA SER A 196 -16.53 -11.77 6.34
C SER A 196 -17.93 -11.64 6.93
N LYS A 197 -18.36 -12.62 7.74
CA LYS A 197 -19.66 -12.57 8.42
C LYS A 197 -19.73 -11.43 9.44
N SER A 198 -18.66 -11.21 10.20
CA SER A 198 -18.58 -10.07 11.13
C SER A 198 -18.70 -8.74 10.39
N GLN A 199 -17.97 -8.59 9.28
CA GLN A 199 -18.00 -7.38 8.45
C GLN A 199 -19.41 -7.14 7.86
N GLU A 200 -20.08 -8.21 7.39
CA GLU A 200 -21.46 -8.15 6.88
C GLU A 200 -22.40 -7.63 7.97
N ILE A 201 -22.36 -8.25 9.17
CA ILE A 201 -23.24 -7.89 10.30
C ILE A 201 -22.99 -6.44 10.72
N PHE A 202 -21.73 -6.01 10.90
CA PHE A 202 -21.41 -4.65 11.32
C PHE A 202 -21.74 -3.60 10.26
N SER A 203 -21.52 -3.92 8.99
CA SER A 203 -21.90 -3.02 7.89
C SER A 203 -23.42 -2.89 7.77
N GLY A 204 -24.15 -3.99 8.03
CA GLY A 204 -25.60 -4.06 8.00
C GLY A 204 -26.28 -3.84 9.36
N ILE A 205 -25.59 -3.33 10.38
CA ILE A 205 -26.09 -3.29 11.78
C ILE A 205 -27.44 -2.59 11.91
N ARG A 206 -27.70 -1.55 11.11
CA ARG A 206 -29.00 -0.85 11.09
C ARG A 206 -30.12 -1.80 10.67
N VAL A 207 -29.88 -2.67 9.68
CA VAL A 207 -30.86 -3.67 9.21
C VAL A 207 -31.07 -4.71 10.31
N VAL A 208 -30.00 -5.26 10.89
CA VAL A 208 -30.10 -6.24 11.98
C VAL A 208 -30.94 -5.67 13.13
N LYS A 209 -30.69 -4.42 13.53
CA LYS A 209 -31.44 -3.73 14.59
C LYS A 209 -32.91 -3.47 14.20
N SER A 210 -33.15 -3.01 12.96
CA SER A 210 -34.51 -2.69 12.49
C SER A 210 -35.42 -3.91 12.40
N TYR A 211 -34.86 -5.10 12.17
CA TYR A 211 -35.60 -6.36 12.04
C TYR A 211 -35.49 -7.26 13.26
N VAL A 212 -34.86 -6.79 14.36
CA VAL A 212 -34.72 -7.55 15.63
C VAL A 212 -34.10 -8.94 15.38
N ARG A 213 -32.99 -8.98 14.61
CA ARG A 213 -32.33 -10.22 14.17
C ARG A 213 -31.03 -10.53 14.93
N GLU A 214 -30.76 -9.89 16.05
CA GLU A 214 -29.54 -10.04 16.83
C GLU A 214 -29.29 -11.49 17.24
N ASP A 215 -30.28 -12.17 17.79
CA ASP A 215 -30.16 -13.56 18.25
C ASP A 215 -29.90 -14.51 17.07
N HIS A 216 -30.53 -14.26 15.92
CA HIS A 216 -30.30 -15.06 14.72
C HIS A 216 -28.88 -14.93 14.23
N GLU A 217 -28.37 -13.69 14.07
CA GLU A 217 -27.02 -13.43 13.60
C GLU A 217 -25.97 -13.94 14.59
N THR A 218 -26.23 -13.84 15.90
CA THR A 218 -25.38 -14.41 16.96
C THR A 218 -25.30 -15.93 16.81
N ASN A 219 -26.44 -16.62 16.64
CA ASN A 219 -26.45 -18.07 16.46
C ASN A 219 -25.71 -18.53 15.19
N VAL A 220 -25.79 -17.76 14.10
CA VAL A 220 -25.04 -18.06 12.87
C VAL A 220 -23.54 -17.87 13.11
N PHE A 221 -23.16 -16.79 13.76
CA PHE A 221 -21.77 -16.50 14.10
C PHE A 221 -21.17 -17.57 15.02
N ASP A 222 -21.90 -18.00 16.04
CA ASP A 222 -21.48 -19.02 16.99
C ASP A 222 -21.21 -20.37 16.32
N LYS A 223 -21.99 -20.77 15.32
CA LYS A 223 -21.73 -21.99 14.54
C LYS A 223 -20.38 -21.92 13.81
N ILE A 224 -20.09 -20.80 13.15
CA ILE A 224 -18.82 -20.58 12.44
C ILE A 224 -17.67 -20.55 13.44
N SER A 225 -17.85 -19.85 14.57
CA SER A 225 -16.89 -19.75 15.66
C SER A 225 -16.55 -21.11 16.27
N PHE A 226 -17.56 -21.95 16.47
CA PHE A 226 -17.36 -23.32 16.97
C PHE A 226 -16.57 -24.20 16.00
N ASP A 227 -16.85 -24.11 14.70
CA ASP A 227 -16.07 -24.84 13.69
C ASP A 227 -14.62 -24.32 13.60
N TYR A 228 -14.43 -23.00 13.67
CA TYR A 228 -13.11 -22.38 13.82
C TYR A 228 -12.34 -22.94 15.03
N GLN A 229 -12.98 -22.96 16.21
CA GLN A 229 -12.38 -23.52 17.43
C GLN A 229 -11.98 -24.98 17.24
N LYS A 230 -12.85 -25.82 16.66
CA LYS A 230 -12.58 -27.23 16.41
C LYS A 230 -11.39 -27.46 15.49
N LYS A 231 -11.30 -26.68 14.40
CA LYS A 231 -10.16 -26.75 13.46
C LYS A 231 -8.86 -26.25 14.11
N ASN A 232 -8.96 -25.18 14.92
CA ASN A 232 -7.80 -24.63 15.62
C ASN A 232 -7.26 -25.59 16.68
N LEU A 233 -8.15 -26.25 17.45
CA LEU A 233 -7.75 -27.31 18.38
C LEU A 233 -7.07 -28.49 17.66
N ASN A 234 -7.56 -28.88 16.49
CA ASN A 234 -6.92 -29.91 15.69
C ASN A 234 -5.53 -29.49 15.14
N LEU A 235 -5.33 -28.19 14.85
CA LEU A 235 -4.03 -27.64 14.51
C LEU A 235 -3.11 -27.66 15.74
N ALA A 236 -3.60 -27.16 16.88
CA ALA A 236 -2.85 -27.10 18.13
C ALA A 236 -2.35 -28.49 18.57
N LYS A 237 -3.16 -29.54 18.44
CA LYS A 237 -2.73 -30.93 18.74
C LYS A 237 -1.50 -31.36 17.94
N VAL A 238 -1.41 -30.99 16.65
CA VAL A 238 -0.22 -31.32 15.82
C VAL A 238 0.98 -30.49 16.23
N GLN A 239 0.79 -29.21 16.50
CA GLN A 239 1.86 -28.30 16.92
C GLN A 239 2.43 -28.70 18.29
N SER A 240 1.56 -29.05 19.24
CA SER A 240 1.95 -29.48 20.57
C SER A 240 2.80 -30.75 20.59
N PHE A 241 2.64 -31.63 19.59
CA PHE A 241 3.44 -32.85 19.44
C PHE A 241 4.88 -32.58 18.96
N SER A 242 5.11 -31.46 18.30
CA SER A 242 6.41 -31.15 17.67
C SER A 242 7.54 -31.00 18.68
N PHE A 243 7.31 -30.19 19.75
CA PHE A 243 8.34 -29.90 20.76
C PHE A 243 8.76 -31.14 21.58
N PRO A 244 7.83 -31.93 22.17
CA PRO A 244 8.20 -33.15 22.88
C PRO A 244 8.98 -34.14 22.03
N MET A 245 8.61 -34.29 20.73
CA MET A 245 9.29 -35.21 19.83
C MET A 245 10.71 -34.77 19.49
N MET A 246 10.92 -33.46 19.29
CA MET A 246 12.27 -32.91 19.09
C MET A 246 13.13 -33.11 20.35
N PHE A 247 12.57 -32.85 21.53
CA PHE A 247 13.26 -33.03 22.79
C PHE A 247 13.64 -34.51 23.03
N LEU A 248 12.73 -35.45 22.72
CA LEU A 248 12.98 -36.89 22.84
C LEU A 248 14.15 -37.32 21.94
N LEU A 249 14.20 -36.90 20.68
CA LEU A 249 15.28 -37.27 19.77
C LEU A 249 16.63 -36.67 20.17
N THR A 250 16.64 -35.43 20.67
CA THR A 250 17.84 -34.78 21.20
C THR A 250 18.32 -35.50 22.43
N SER A 251 17.41 -35.89 23.35
CA SER A 251 17.75 -36.67 24.55
C SER A 251 18.28 -38.05 24.17
N LEU A 252 17.75 -38.71 23.15
CA LEU A 252 18.27 -39.98 22.67
C LEU A 252 19.73 -39.83 22.16
N SER A 253 20.03 -38.74 21.41
CA SER A 253 21.40 -38.44 21.00
C SER A 253 22.32 -38.23 22.21
N ILE A 254 21.85 -37.57 23.29
CA ILE A 254 22.61 -37.37 24.52
C ILE A 254 22.86 -38.72 25.21
N ILE A 255 21.85 -39.60 25.30
CA ILE A 255 22.02 -40.94 25.92
C ILE A 255 23.07 -41.77 25.13
N ILE A 256 23.03 -41.71 23.79
CA ILE A 256 24.04 -42.38 22.95
C ILE A 256 25.44 -41.84 23.28
N VAL A 257 25.60 -40.52 23.40
CA VAL A 257 26.90 -39.91 23.75
C VAL A 257 27.36 -40.30 25.12
N ILE A 258 26.47 -40.36 26.13
CA ILE A 258 26.82 -40.78 27.50
C ILE A 258 27.27 -42.22 27.48
N TYR A 259 26.58 -43.12 26.77
CA TYR A 259 26.93 -44.53 26.76
C TYR A 259 28.24 -44.79 25.97
N TYR A 260 28.33 -44.42 24.71
CA TYR A 260 29.52 -44.66 23.90
C TYR A 260 30.69 -43.73 24.26
N GLY A 261 30.45 -42.48 24.60
CA GLY A 261 31.46 -41.54 25.07
C GLY A 261 32.01 -41.98 26.44
N GLY A 262 31.12 -42.45 27.34
CA GLY A 262 31.52 -43.02 28.62
C GLY A 262 32.42 -44.23 28.49
N ASN A 263 32.12 -45.18 27.56
CA ASN A 263 32.99 -46.30 27.25
C ASN A 263 34.37 -45.84 26.76
N LYS A 264 34.40 -44.79 25.89
CA LYS A 264 35.65 -44.19 25.40
C LYS A 264 36.43 -43.49 26.50
N VAL A 265 35.77 -42.97 27.55
CA VAL A 265 36.44 -42.43 28.74
C VAL A 265 37.07 -43.56 29.54
N MET A 266 36.39 -44.71 29.75
CA MET A 266 36.96 -45.88 30.41
C MET A 266 38.16 -46.49 29.67
N GLU A 267 38.14 -46.42 28.33
CA GLU A 267 39.26 -46.79 27.47
C GLU A 267 40.42 -45.78 27.47
N GLY A 268 40.26 -44.62 28.13
CA GLY A 268 41.26 -43.56 28.20
C GLY A 268 41.42 -42.72 26.92
N SER A 269 40.57 -42.95 25.87
CA SER A 269 40.63 -42.23 24.59
C SER A 269 39.87 -40.90 24.58
N LEU A 270 38.94 -40.67 25.50
CA LEU A 270 38.25 -39.43 25.75
C LEU A 270 38.32 -39.02 27.21
N THR A 271 37.98 -37.74 27.51
CA THR A 271 37.86 -37.24 28.86
C THR A 271 36.40 -37.01 29.25
N ILE A 272 36.11 -36.90 30.54
CA ILE A 272 34.77 -36.57 31.04
C ILE A 272 34.36 -35.18 30.55
N GLY A 273 35.31 -34.24 30.47
CA GLY A 273 35.08 -32.91 29.91
C GLY A 273 34.69 -32.94 28.43
N ASN A 274 35.30 -33.85 27.65
CA ASN A 274 34.92 -34.00 26.23
C ASN A 274 33.47 -34.50 26.10
N VAL A 275 33.04 -35.48 26.92
CA VAL A 275 31.65 -35.97 26.91
C VAL A 275 30.68 -34.88 27.31
N SER A 276 31.03 -34.07 28.31
CA SER A 276 30.23 -32.91 28.73
C SER A 276 30.10 -31.88 27.64
N SER A 277 31.21 -31.60 26.91
CA SER A 277 31.18 -30.69 25.74
C SER A 277 30.27 -31.22 24.63
N PHE A 278 30.29 -32.54 24.35
CA PHE A 278 29.39 -33.19 23.41
C PHE A 278 27.91 -32.94 23.74
N VAL A 279 27.53 -33.12 25.01
CA VAL A 279 26.15 -32.89 25.47
C VAL A 279 25.70 -31.46 25.21
N ILE A 280 26.56 -30.48 25.51
CA ILE A 280 26.26 -29.05 25.27
C ILE A 280 26.11 -28.77 23.76
N TYR A 281 27.02 -29.28 22.93
CA TYR A 281 26.97 -29.08 21.47
C TYR A 281 25.75 -29.74 20.84
N LEU A 282 25.30 -30.91 21.27
CA LEU A 282 24.07 -31.53 20.78
C LEU A 282 22.84 -30.67 21.10
N GLY A 283 22.82 -30.08 22.30
CA GLY A 283 21.79 -29.10 22.69
C GLY A 283 21.78 -27.88 21.74
N GLN A 284 22.97 -27.38 21.35
CA GLN A 284 23.10 -26.25 20.43
C GLN A 284 22.65 -26.58 18.99
N LEU A 285 22.71 -27.85 18.53
CA LEU A 285 22.25 -28.29 17.22
C LEU A 285 20.71 -28.37 17.11
N THR A 286 19.99 -28.36 18.21
CA THR A 286 18.51 -28.37 18.20
C THR A 286 17.93 -27.12 17.55
N TRP A 287 18.48 -25.94 17.86
CA TRP A 287 18.00 -24.68 17.28
C TRP A 287 18.11 -24.58 15.75
N PRO A 288 19.23 -24.94 15.11
CA PRO A 288 19.35 -25.01 13.66
C PRO A 288 18.25 -25.81 12.99
N MET A 289 17.83 -26.91 13.56
CA MET A 289 16.76 -27.76 12.99
C MET A 289 15.40 -27.06 13.01
N ILE A 290 15.10 -26.32 14.07
CA ILE A 290 13.86 -25.52 14.18
C ILE A 290 13.92 -24.34 13.22
N ALA A 291 15.06 -23.63 13.18
CA ALA A 291 15.26 -22.46 12.36
C ALA A 291 15.10 -22.74 10.85
N PHE A 292 15.49 -23.93 10.38
CA PHE A 292 15.39 -24.32 8.99
C PHE A 292 13.95 -24.28 8.46
N GLY A 293 13.00 -24.84 9.22
CA GLY A 293 11.57 -24.77 8.87
C GLY A 293 11.02 -23.34 8.84
N TRP A 294 11.45 -22.51 9.80
CA TRP A 294 11.04 -21.12 9.86
C TRP A 294 11.62 -20.27 8.70
N ILE A 295 12.90 -20.49 8.35
CA ILE A 295 13.54 -19.84 7.20
C ILE A 295 12.81 -20.16 5.89
N ILE A 296 12.46 -21.44 5.67
CA ILE A 296 11.68 -21.85 4.49
C ILE A 296 10.35 -21.09 4.44
N ASN A 297 9.67 -20.95 5.56
CA ASN A 297 8.41 -20.22 5.65
C ASN A 297 8.58 -18.71 5.29
N LEU A 298 9.68 -18.08 5.75
CA LEU A 298 9.99 -16.69 5.36
C LEU A 298 10.19 -16.55 3.85
N VAL A 299 10.92 -17.46 3.22
CA VAL A 299 11.13 -17.47 1.76
C VAL A 299 9.80 -17.67 1.02
N GLN A 300 8.97 -18.63 1.48
CA GLN A 300 7.67 -18.93 0.88
C GLN A 300 6.68 -17.77 0.96
N ARG A 301 6.79 -16.90 1.96
CA ARG A 301 5.99 -15.66 2.06
C ARG A 301 6.59 -14.52 1.24
N ALA A 302 7.90 -14.32 1.32
CA ALA A 302 8.57 -13.19 0.68
C ALA A 302 8.55 -13.27 -0.85
N ALA A 303 8.72 -14.48 -1.44
CA ALA A 303 8.79 -14.63 -2.88
C ALA A 303 7.48 -14.25 -3.61
N PRO A 304 6.28 -14.71 -3.19
CA PRO A 304 5.01 -14.24 -3.75
C PRO A 304 4.74 -12.76 -3.46
N SER A 305 5.08 -12.27 -2.24
CA SER A 305 4.92 -10.86 -1.89
C SER A 305 5.74 -9.96 -2.82
N MET A 306 7.01 -10.29 -3.05
CA MET A 306 7.84 -9.55 -4.01
C MET A 306 7.31 -9.65 -5.44
N GLN A 307 6.76 -10.80 -5.85
CA GLN A 307 6.15 -10.94 -7.17
C GLN A 307 4.95 -10.01 -7.34
N ARG A 308 4.09 -9.87 -6.33
CA ARG A 308 2.95 -8.94 -6.38
C ARG A 308 3.40 -7.48 -6.46
N LEU A 309 4.42 -7.10 -5.69
CA LEU A 309 5.02 -5.77 -5.79
C LEU A 309 5.55 -5.50 -7.19
N LEU A 310 6.31 -6.44 -7.77
CA LEU A 310 6.83 -6.34 -9.14
C LEU A 310 5.72 -6.28 -10.20
N ASN A 311 4.63 -7.00 -10.00
CA ASN A 311 3.49 -6.94 -10.91
C ASN A 311 2.87 -5.54 -10.97
N ILE A 312 3.00 -4.74 -9.89
CA ILE A 312 2.53 -3.36 -9.87
C ILE A 312 3.63 -2.41 -10.39
N THR A 313 4.86 -2.53 -9.90
CA THR A 313 5.96 -1.62 -10.27
C THR A 313 6.40 -1.77 -11.73
N ASN A 314 6.07 -2.87 -12.39
CA ASN A 314 6.33 -3.06 -13.82
C ASN A 314 5.21 -2.54 -14.74
N ILE A 315 4.07 -2.10 -14.20
CA ILE A 315 2.99 -1.51 -15.00
C ILE A 315 3.47 -0.15 -15.49
N LYS A 316 3.47 0.03 -16.79
CA LYS A 316 3.68 1.36 -17.38
C LYS A 316 2.37 2.13 -17.37
N SER A 317 2.45 3.41 -17.06
CA SER A 317 1.27 4.28 -17.14
C SER A 317 0.84 4.43 -18.61
N ASP A 318 -0.46 4.25 -18.87
CA ASP A 318 -1.03 4.49 -20.20
C ASP A 318 -0.93 5.98 -20.58
N ILE A 319 -0.91 6.86 -19.58
CA ILE A 319 -0.81 8.31 -19.73
C ILE A 319 0.46 8.79 -19.05
N ALA A 320 1.44 9.14 -19.83
CA ALA A 320 2.73 9.66 -19.41
C ALA A 320 3.33 10.55 -20.49
N ASP A 321 4.26 11.39 -20.10
CA ASP A 321 5.11 12.08 -21.07
C ASP A 321 6.04 11.07 -21.73
N ASN A 322 6.22 11.19 -23.04
CA ASN A 322 6.99 10.27 -23.86
C ASN A 322 7.84 11.04 -24.91
N GLU A 323 8.48 10.33 -25.80
CA GLU A 323 9.32 10.91 -26.86
C GLU A 323 8.58 11.84 -27.85
N PHE A 324 7.24 11.75 -27.92
CA PHE A 324 6.40 12.65 -28.73
C PHE A 324 5.97 13.91 -27.99
N THR A 325 6.26 14.00 -26.68
CA THR A 325 5.93 15.17 -25.86
C THR A 325 6.92 16.30 -26.17
N ASP A 326 6.38 17.46 -26.53
CA ASP A 326 7.18 18.64 -26.84
C ASP A 326 7.47 19.44 -25.56
N SER A 327 8.67 19.28 -25.02
CA SER A 327 9.12 20.02 -23.83
C SER A 327 9.31 21.53 -24.05
N GLY A 328 9.20 22.01 -25.29
CA GLY A 328 9.26 23.44 -25.62
C GLY A 328 7.96 24.17 -25.28
N ILE A 329 6.81 23.45 -25.18
CA ILE A 329 5.52 24.05 -24.85
C ILE A 329 5.49 24.44 -23.36
N LYS A 330 5.19 25.71 -23.07
CA LYS A 330 5.13 26.28 -21.72
C LYS A 330 3.69 26.63 -21.32
N GLU A 331 3.45 26.86 -20.04
CA GLU A 331 2.15 27.29 -19.52
C GLU A 331 1.67 28.59 -20.17
N SER A 332 2.59 29.52 -20.49
CA SER A 332 2.28 30.78 -21.21
C SER A 332 1.70 30.60 -22.60
N ASP A 333 1.92 29.45 -23.22
CA ASP A 333 1.45 29.15 -24.58
C ASP A 333 0.00 28.63 -24.59
N ILE A 334 -0.46 28.17 -23.40
CA ILE A 334 -1.83 27.67 -23.23
C ILE A 334 -2.74 28.84 -22.86
N LYS A 335 -3.69 29.13 -23.75
CA LYS A 335 -4.67 30.24 -23.62
C LYS A 335 -6.12 29.75 -23.58
N GLY A 336 -6.33 28.46 -23.87
CA GLY A 336 -7.60 27.79 -23.68
C GLY A 336 -8.53 27.70 -24.89
N ASP A 337 -8.05 27.77 -26.13
CA ASP A 337 -8.85 27.39 -27.33
C ASP A 337 -8.85 25.86 -27.43
N ILE A 338 -10.01 25.21 -27.29
CA ILE A 338 -10.11 23.74 -27.23
C ILE A 338 -10.87 23.23 -28.45
N GLU A 339 -10.35 22.21 -29.13
CA GLU A 339 -10.97 21.60 -30.29
C GLU A 339 -10.96 20.07 -30.22
N PHE A 340 -12.14 19.47 -30.31
CA PHE A 340 -12.33 18.02 -30.45
C PHE A 340 -12.56 17.69 -31.90
N ARG A 341 -11.75 16.77 -32.47
CA ARG A 341 -11.88 16.33 -33.88
C ARG A 341 -12.16 14.84 -33.94
N ASN A 342 -13.39 14.47 -34.29
CA ASN A 342 -13.87 13.10 -34.44
C ASN A 342 -13.57 12.23 -33.23
N VAL A 343 -13.74 12.77 -32.03
CA VAL A 343 -13.34 12.11 -30.78
C VAL A 343 -14.35 11.06 -30.36
N SER A 344 -13.90 9.81 -30.22
CA SER A 344 -14.67 8.72 -29.66
C SER A 344 -13.93 8.16 -28.45
N PHE A 345 -14.68 7.76 -27.42
CA PHE A 345 -14.10 7.21 -26.20
C PHE A 345 -14.91 6.05 -25.64
N LYS A 346 -14.21 5.00 -25.23
CA LYS A 346 -14.73 3.90 -24.41
C LYS A 346 -13.79 3.60 -23.24
N TYR A 347 -14.35 3.22 -22.10
CA TYR A 347 -13.52 2.79 -20.96
C TYR A 347 -12.82 1.46 -21.26
N PRO A 348 -11.61 1.21 -20.71
CA PRO A 348 -10.79 0.02 -21.03
C PRO A 348 -11.50 -1.32 -20.84
N MET A 349 -12.47 -1.40 -19.90
CA MET A 349 -13.23 -2.63 -19.61
C MET A 349 -14.62 -2.66 -20.27
N SER A 350 -14.96 -1.69 -21.12
CA SER A 350 -16.24 -1.59 -21.78
C SER A 350 -16.09 -1.79 -23.29
N ASN A 351 -17.01 -2.53 -23.89
CA ASN A 351 -17.11 -2.64 -25.35
C ASN A 351 -17.91 -1.48 -25.96
N ASN A 352 -18.66 -0.73 -25.15
CA ASN A 352 -19.53 0.33 -25.63
C ASN A 352 -18.82 1.67 -25.58
N PHE A 353 -18.95 2.45 -26.67
CA PHE A 353 -18.51 3.83 -26.69
C PHE A 353 -19.42 4.70 -25.83
N VAL A 354 -18.80 5.47 -24.93
CA VAL A 354 -19.46 6.49 -24.10
C VAL A 354 -19.57 7.83 -24.83
N LEU A 355 -18.61 8.09 -25.73
CA LEU A 355 -18.62 9.23 -26.64
C LEU A 355 -18.35 8.72 -28.05
N LYS A 356 -19.09 9.23 -29.06
CA LYS A 356 -18.96 8.82 -30.44
C LYS A 356 -18.87 10.05 -31.35
N ASN A 357 -17.79 10.12 -32.10
CA ASN A 357 -17.58 11.12 -33.15
C ASN A 357 -17.90 12.55 -32.70
N ILE A 358 -17.37 12.94 -31.54
CA ILE A 358 -17.55 14.28 -30.99
C ILE A 358 -16.68 15.26 -31.76
N ASN A 359 -17.34 16.26 -32.34
CA ASN A 359 -16.72 17.41 -32.97
C ASN A 359 -17.22 18.66 -32.24
N LEU A 360 -16.30 19.38 -31.56
CA LEU A 360 -16.67 20.52 -30.73
C LEU A 360 -15.52 21.52 -30.70
N LYS A 361 -15.84 22.80 -30.84
CA LYS A 361 -14.86 23.88 -30.69
C LYS A 361 -15.29 24.86 -29.62
N ILE A 362 -14.43 25.05 -28.62
CA ILE A 362 -14.63 25.98 -27.50
C ILE A 362 -13.60 27.08 -27.67
N ARG A 363 -14.05 28.28 -27.96
CA ARG A 363 -13.15 29.41 -28.17
C ARG A 363 -12.59 29.92 -26.86
N LYS A 364 -11.36 30.38 -26.86
CA LYS A 364 -10.73 31.05 -25.75
C LYS A 364 -11.64 32.14 -25.17
N GLY A 365 -11.74 32.17 -23.83
CA GLY A 365 -12.50 33.20 -23.11
C GLY A 365 -14.01 33.04 -23.19
N THR A 366 -14.53 31.93 -23.71
CA THR A 366 -15.97 31.65 -23.79
C THR A 366 -16.39 30.60 -22.75
N THR A 367 -17.66 30.63 -22.42
CA THR A 367 -18.28 29.62 -21.53
C THR A 367 -19.09 28.64 -22.34
N LEU A 368 -18.78 27.33 -22.19
CA LEU A 368 -19.57 26.22 -22.73
C LEU A 368 -20.45 25.64 -21.63
N GLY A 369 -21.76 25.57 -21.85
CA GLY A 369 -22.70 24.82 -21.04
C GLY A 369 -22.87 23.40 -21.60
N ILE A 370 -22.88 22.39 -20.74
CA ILE A 370 -23.14 20.99 -21.11
C ILE A 370 -24.32 20.47 -20.32
N ILE A 371 -25.34 20.01 -21.02
CA ILE A 371 -26.53 19.39 -20.43
C ILE A 371 -26.83 18.04 -21.08
N GLY A 372 -27.56 17.18 -20.39
CA GLY A 372 -27.99 15.88 -20.89
C GLY A 372 -28.34 14.94 -19.77
N GLN A 373 -28.95 13.80 -20.12
CA GLN A 373 -29.34 12.79 -19.12
C GLN A 373 -28.14 12.22 -18.36
N THR A 374 -28.41 11.67 -17.16
CA THR A 374 -27.38 10.95 -16.42
C THR A 374 -26.87 9.77 -17.25
N GLY A 375 -25.54 9.58 -17.29
CA GLY A 375 -24.91 8.53 -18.11
C GLY A 375 -24.68 8.91 -19.59
N SER A 376 -25.03 10.11 -20.06
CA SER A 376 -24.82 10.53 -21.45
C SER A 376 -23.34 10.77 -21.82
N GLY A 377 -22.40 10.78 -20.85
CA GLY A 377 -20.97 10.97 -21.10
C GLY A 377 -20.43 12.37 -20.79
N LYS A 378 -21.18 13.24 -20.13
CA LYS A 378 -20.78 14.63 -19.80
C LYS A 378 -19.45 14.69 -19.03
N SER A 379 -19.36 14.02 -17.89
CA SER A 379 -18.14 13.99 -17.08
C SER A 379 -16.99 13.27 -17.79
N THR A 380 -17.30 12.31 -18.68
CA THR A 380 -16.29 11.67 -19.52
C THR A 380 -15.67 12.65 -20.49
N LEU A 381 -16.48 13.48 -21.15
CA LEU A 381 -16.02 14.48 -22.13
C LEU A 381 -15.00 15.45 -21.51
N ILE A 382 -15.32 15.99 -20.34
CA ILE A 382 -14.43 16.96 -19.68
C ILE A 382 -13.16 16.32 -19.09
N ASN A 383 -13.21 15.05 -18.71
CA ASN A 383 -12.05 14.33 -18.18
C ASN A 383 -11.00 13.99 -19.27
N LEU A 384 -11.35 14.09 -20.55
CA LEU A 384 -10.40 13.97 -21.65
C LEU A 384 -9.50 15.22 -21.76
N ILE A 385 -9.98 16.41 -21.38
CA ILE A 385 -9.24 17.67 -21.51
C ILE A 385 -7.94 17.67 -20.68
N PRO A 386 -7.94 17.36 -19.36
CA PRO A 386 -6.73 17.27 -18.55
C PRO A 386 -5.98 15.94 -18.73
N ARG A 387 -6.32 15.14 -19.75
CA ARG A 387 -5.77 13.80 -19.98
C ARG A 387 -5.83 12.93 -18.72
N ILE A 388 -6.99 12.85 -18.06
CA ILE A 388 -7.28 11.78 -17.09
C ILE A 388 -7.50 10.46 -17.82
N TRP A 389 -8.03 10.57 -19.05
CA TRP A 389 -8.18 9.52 -20.05
C TRP A 389 -7.73 10.04 -21.40
N ASP A 390 -7.17 9.18 -22.24
CA ASP A 390 -6.90 9.48 -23.65
C ASP A 390 -8.09 9.04 -24.52
N ALA A 391 -8.37 9.82 -25.57
CA ALA A 391 -9.37 9.44 -26.58
C ALA A 391 -9.02 8.09 -27.21
N THR A 392 -10.05 7.25 -27.45
CA THR A 392 -9.87 5.96 -28.15
C THR A 392 -9.64 6.21 -29.64
N GLU A 393 -10.37 7.17 -30.21
CA GLU A 393 -10.27 7.59 -31.64
C GLU A 393 -10.37 9.11 -31.71
N GLY A 394 -9.80 9.69 -32.76
CA GLY A 394 -9.75 11.13 -32.95
C GLY A 394 -8.65 11.81 -32.13
N SER A 395 -8.69 13.15 -32.11
CA SER A 395 -7.69 13.96 -31.39
C SER A 395 -8.32 15.18 -30.76
N ILE A 396 -7.71 15.63 -29.65
CA ILE A 396 -8.11 16.84 -28.94
C ILE A 396 -6.93 17.82 -29.01
N PHE A 397 -7.23 19.06 -29.34
CA PHE A 397 -6.24 20.12 -29.47
C PHE A 397 -6.53 21.22 -28.45
N ILE A 398 -5.48 21.80 -27.88
CA ILE A 398 -5.53 23.02 -27.08
C ILE A 398 -4.57 24.02 -27.72
N ASP A 399 -5.09 25.18 -28.10
CA ASP A 399 -4.35 26.25 -28.80
C ASP A 399 -3.58 25.74 -30.02
N GLY A 400 -4.17 24.77 -30.75
CA GLY A 400 -3.57 24.14 -31.92
C GLY A 400 -2.59 23.00 -31.65
N TYR A 401 -2.17 22.78 -30.38
CA TYR A 401 -1.32 21.67 -29.99
C TYR A 401 -2.16 20.43 -29.66
N ASP A 402 -1.80 19.26 -30.20
CA ASP A 402 -2.39 18.00 -29.75
C ASP A 402 -2.08 17.80 -28.25
N ILE A 403 -3.10 17.50 -27.43
CA ILE A 403 -2.93 17.34 -25.98
C ILE A 403 -1.94 16.24 -25.61
N LYS A 404 -1.69 15.26 -26.50
CA LYS A 404 -0.69 14.20 -26.31
C LYS A 404 0.73 14.71 -26.44
N LYS A 405 0.93 15.87 -27.10
CA LYS A 405 2.24 16.52 -27.25
C LYS A 405 2.54 17.53 -26.14
N ILE A 406 1.52 18.00 -25.43
CA ILE A 406 1.70 18.94 -24.31
C ILE A 406 2.22 18.17 -23.10
N PRO A 407 3.31 18.64 -22.42
CA PRO A 407 3.73 18.05 -21.15
C PRO A 407 2.59 18.01 -20.13
N LEU A 408 2.42 16.87 -19.44
CA LEU A 408 1.29 16.67 -18.54
C LEU A 408 1.22 17.70 -17.40
N ASN A 409 2.38 18.14 -16.91
CA ASN A 409 2.45 19.19 -15.90
C ASN A 409 1.93 20.52 -16.44
N VAL A 410 2.33 20.92 -17.66
CA VAL A 410 1.86 22.16 -18.32
C VAL A 410 0.37 22.09 -18.56
N LEU A 411 -0.10 21.00 -19.17
CA LEU A 411 -1.53 20.78 -19.45
C LEU A 411 -2.37 20.85 -18.17
N ARG A 412 -1.97 20.09 -17.16
CA ARG A 412 -2.75 20.01 -15.92
C ARG A 412 -2.64 21.28 -15.08
N ASN A 413 -1.54 22.01 -15.14
CA ASN A 413 -1.44 23.32 -14.49
C ASN A 413 -2.37 24.35 -15.11
N SER A 414 -2.59 24.30 -16.42
CA SER A 414 -3.48 25.22 -17.12
C SER A 414 -4.97 24.91 -16.90
N VAL A 415 -5.32 23.74 -16.34
CA VAL A 415 -6.72 23.34 -16.11
C VAL A 415 -7.05 23.30 -14.63
N GLY A 416 -8.09 24.00 -14.21
CA GLY A 416 -8.74 23.88 -12.89
C GLY A 416 -10.04 23.09 -13.03
N ILE A 417 -10.20 22.02 -12.26
CA ILE A 417 -11.39 21.17 -12.29
C ILE A 417 -12.04 21.07 -10.92
N VAL A 418 -13.35 21.25 -10.88
CA VAL A 418 -14.20 20.92 -9.72
C VAL A 418 -14.99 19.68 -10.10
N PRO A 419 -14.68 18.53 -9.51
CA PRO A 419 -15.38 17.28 -9.82
C PRO A 419 -16.76 17.23 -9.17
N GLN A 420 -17.67 16.42 -9.71
CA GLN A 420 -19.01 16.18 -9.16
C GLN A 420 -18.96 15.72 -7.70
N GLU A 421 -18.09 14.75 -7.38
CA GLU A 421 -17.83 14.34 -6.00
C GLU A 421 -16.60 15.08 -5.46
N SER A 422 -16.82 16.05 -4.57
CA SER A 422 -15.76 16.84 -3.97
C SER A 422 -14.98 16.03 -2.94
N PHE A 423 -13.70 15.79 -3.20
CA PHE A 423 -12.77 15.15 -2.29
C PHE A 423 -11.92 16.19 -1.56
N LEU A 424 -11.88 16.10 -0.23
CA LEU A 424 -11.03 16.92 0.62
C LEU A 424 -10.05 16.04 1.40
N PHE A 425 -8.81 16.51 1.50
CA PHE A 425 -7.77 15.85 2.29
C PHE A 425 -7.97 16.10 3.78
N SER A 426 -7.50 15.16 4.60
CA SER A 426 -7.46 15.30 6.06
C SER A 426 -6.35 16.29 6.46
N ASP A 427 -6.59 17.55 6.19
CA ASP A 427 -5.71 18.69 6.48
C ASP A 427 -6.57 19.93 6.72
N THR A 428 -5.97 21.10 6.96
CA THR A 428 -6.69 22.36 7.20
C THR A 428 -7.49 22.79 5.96
N ILE A 429 -8.51 23.65 6.18
CA ILE A 429 -9.27 24.26 5.08
C ILE A 429 -8.34 25.07 4.19
N GLU A 430 -7.41 25.84 4.78
CA GLU A 430 -6.40 26.61 4.06
C GLU A 430 -5.60 25.74 3.08
N LYS A 431 -5.02 24.63 3.55
CA LYS A 431 -4.26 23.72 2.70
C LYS A 431 -5.11 22.99 1.68
N ASN A 432 -6.37 22.73 1.98
CA ASN A 432 -7.29 22.18 1.01
C ASN A 432 -7.58 23.16 -0.13
N ILE A 433 -7.73 24.45 0.14
CA ILE A 433 -7.92 25.47 -0.89
C ILE A 433 -6.62 25.70 -1.67
N SER A 434 -5.49 25.83 -0.98
CA SER A 434 -4.18 26.10 -1.57
C SER A 434 -3.45 24.85 -2.08
N TYR A 435 -4.17 23.75 -2.31
CA TYR A 435 -3.58 22.44 -2.68
C TYR A 435 -2.64 22.49 -3.91
N SER A 436 -2.83 23.45 -4.80
CA SER A 436 -1.96 23.68 -5.96
C SER A 436 -0.68 24.47 -5.64
N ALA A 437 -0.52 25.03 -4.44
CA ALA A 437 0.73 25.60 -3.99
C ALA A 437 1.79 24.50 -3.80
N GLY A 438 3.03 24.77 -4.17
CA GLY A 438 4.12 23.78 -4.13
C GLY A 438 4.46 23.36 -2.69
N THR A 439 4.74 24.33 -1.82
CA THR A 439 5.08 24.09 -0.40
C THR A 439 4.21 24.95 0.51
N SER A 440 4.21 24.64 1.81
CA SER A 440 3.46 25.45 2.79
C SER A 440 3.97 26.90 2.88
N SER A 441 5.22 27.18 2.50
CA SER A 441 5.78 28.53 2.40
C SER A 441 5.23 29.33 1.22
N ASP A 442 4.65 28.67 0.22
CA ASP A 442 4.13 29.30 -1.00
C ASP A 442 2.64 29.65 -0.88
N ILE A 443 2.01 29.33 0.27
CA ILE A 443 0.61 29.61 0.51
C ILE A 443 0.42 31.11 0.78
N ASN A 444 -0.38 31.75 -0.08
CA ASN A 444 -0.83 33.11 0.13
C ASN A 444 -2.20 33.11 0.81
N ARG A 445 -2.23 33.42 2.11
CA ARG A 445 -3.46 33.39 2.92
C ARG A 445 -4.50 34.42 2.44
N ASP A 446 -4.08 35.59 1.96
CA ASP A 446 -4.99 36.60 1.43
C ASP A 446 -5.71 36.08 0.16
N GLU A 447 -5.00 35.35 -0.69
CA GLU A 447 -5.60 34.69 -1.86
C GLU A 447 -6.54 33.56 -1.45
N VAL A 448 -6.23 32.79 -0.41
CA VAL A 448 -7.13 31.76 0.14
C VAL A 448 -8.44 32.41 0.60
N ILE A 449 -8.34 33.52 1.34
CA ILE A 449 -9.51 34.28 1.82
C ILE A 449 -10.30 34.83 0.64
N ALA A 450 -9.63 35.45 -0.35
CA ALA A 450 -10.29 36.03 -1.52
C ALA A 450 -11.05 34.95 -2.32
N ASN A 451 -10.42 33.81 -2.60
CA ASN A 451 -11.06 32.72 -3.34
C ASN A 451 -12.19 32.04 -2.53
N SER A 452 -12.08 32.01 -1.20
CA SER A 452 -13.15 31.51 -0.34
C SER A 452 -14.39 32.44 -0.35
N LYS A 453 -14.20 33.76 -0.49
CA LYS A 453 -15.31 34.72 -0.67
C LYS A 453 -16.01 34.50 -1.99
N ILE A 454 -15.26 34.32 -3.08
CA ILE A 454 -15.82 34.06 -4.41
C ILE A 454 -16.63 32.76 -4.42
N ALA A 455 -16.13 31.72 -3.75
CA ALA A 455 -16.83 30.45 -3.63
C ALA A 455 -17.98 30.43 -2.60
N GLY A 456 -18.31 31.57 -1.99
CA GLY A 456 -19.36 31.66 -0.97
C GLY A 456 -19.05 30.90 0.33
N LEU A 457 -17.80 30.50 0.56
CA LEU A 457 -17.37 29.67 1.67
C LEU A 457 -16.98 30.49 2.92
N TYR A 458 -16.54 31.73 2.72
CA TYR A 458 -15.93 32.59 3.76
C TYR A 458 -16.79 32.75 5.03
N LYS A 459 -18.10 32.94 4.86
CA LYS A 459 -19.03 33.10 5.98
C LYS A 459 -19.05 31.86 6.87
N ASP A 460 -19.09 30.67 6.28
CA ASP A 460 -19.08 29.40 7.01
C ASP A 460 -17.75 29.19 7.75
N VAL A 461 -16.64 29.39 7.06
CA VAL A 461 -15.30 29.19 7.66
C VAL A 461 -15.07 30.17 8.83
N ASN A 462 -15.56 31.38 8.72
CA ASN A 462 -15.38 32.36 9.79
C ASN A 462 -16.16 32.01 11.08
N ASN A 463 -17.16 31.14 10.99
CA ASN A 463 -17.93 30.61 12.12
C ASN A 463 -17.27 29.43 12.81
N PHE A 464 -16.23 28.82 12.22
CA PHE A 464 -15.48 27.74 12.87
C PHE A 464 -14.52 28.30 13.92
N PRO A 465 -14.29 27.60 15.04
CA PRO A 465 -13.38 28.07 16.10
C PRO A 465 -11.98 28.42 15.60
N GLU A 466 -11.43 27.55 14.72
CA GLU A 466 -10.07 27.67 14.16
C GLU A 466 -10.08 28.28 12.74
N LYS A 467 -11.24 28.72 12.24
CA LYS A 467 -11.39 29.34 10.91
C LYS A 467 -10.72 28.50 9.81
N PHE A 468 -9.82 29.10 9.03
CA PHE A 468 -9.09 28.43 7.95
C PHE A 468 -8.11 27.37 8.43
N ASP A 469 -7.70 27.40 9.70
CA ASP A 469 -6.81 26.41 10.31
C ASP A 469 -7.59 25.17 10.81
N THR A 470 -8.92 25.17 10.71
CA THR A 470 -9.77 24.02 11.05
C THR A 470 -9.36 22.80 10.25
N VAL A 471 -8.96 21.73 10.97
CA VAL A 471 -8.57 20.45 10.38
C VAL A 471 -9.81 19.66 10.00
N LEU A 472 -9.86 19.22 8.76
CA LEU A 472 -10.93 18.37 8.23
C LEU A 472 -10.64 16.91 8.55
N GLY A 473 -11.65 16.17 9.01
CA GLY A 473 -11.55 14.72 9.16
C GLY A 473 -11.45 14.00 7.80
N GLU A 474 -11.35 12.67 7.83
CA GLU A 474 -11.27 11.86 6.61
C GLU A 474 -12.37 12.24 5.61
N ARG A 475 -11.97 12.51 4.37
CA ARG A 475 -12.85 12.95 3.28
C ARG A 475 -13.68 14.21 3.62
N GLY A 476 -13.19 15.05 4.52
CA GLY A 476 -13.89 16.28 4.93
C GLY A 476 -15.20 16.03 5.68
N ILE A 477 -15.28 14.98 6.46
CA ILE A 477 -16.53 14.54 7.15
C ILE A 477 -17.15 15.62 8.03
N THR A 478 -16.35 16.60 8.46
CA THR A 478 -16.78 17.75 9.28
C THR A 478 -17.53 18.83 8.51
N LEU A 479 -17.49 18.80 7.16
CA LEU A 479 -18.19 19.77 6.31
C LEU A 479 -19.46 19.18 5.70
N SER A 480 -20.47 20.04 5.51
CA SER A 480 -21.66 19.69 4.73
C SER A 480 -21.31 19.48 3.24
N GLY A 481 -22.19 18.82 2.48
CA GLY A 481 -22.00 18.61 1.04
C GLY A 481 -21.75 19.91 0.29
N GLY A 482 -22.54 20.95 0.54
CA GLY A 482 -22.37 22.26 -0.08
C GLY A 482 -21.07 22.95 0.34
N GLN A 483 -20.63 22.83 1.59
CA GLN A 483 -19.35 23.37 2.04
C GLN A 483 -18.16 22.67 1.37
N LYS A 484 -18.23 21.33 1.16
CA LYS A 484 -17.22 20.58 0.40
C LYS A 484 -17.14 21.06 -1.04
N GLN A 485 -18.27 21.23 -1.72
CA GLN A 485 -18.32 21.74 -3.09
C GLN A 485 -17.71 23.13 -3.18
N ARG A 486 -18.09 24.05 -2.28
CA ARG A 486 -17.55 25.42 -2.24
C ARG A 486 -16.05 25.45 -1.93
N THR A 487 -15.54 24.53 -1.07
CA THR A 487 -14.09 24.38 -0.84
C THR A 487 -13.38 23.92 -2.11
N SER A 488 -13.97 22.98 -2.87
CA SER A 488 -13.41 22.52 -4.14
C SER A 488 -13.44 23.61 -5.23
N ILE A 489 -14.46 24.47 -5.25
CA ILE A 489 -14.50 25.63 -6.13
C ILE A 489 -13.36 26.60 -5.77
N ALA A 490 -13.21 26.95 -4.48
CA ALA A 490 -12.12 27.82 -4.03
C ALA A 490 -10.74 27.25 -4.39
N ARG A 491 -10.53 25.93 -4.27
CA ARG A 491 -9.31 25.22 -4.69
C ARG A 491 -9.04 25.37 -6.18
N ALA A 492 -10.04 25.19 -7.01
CA ALA A 492 -9.89 25.26 -8.46
C ALA A 492 -9.55 26.68 -8.94
N ILE A 493 -10.14 27.71 -8.29
CA ILE A 493 -9.91 29.11 -8.63
C ILE A 493 -8.55 29.60 -8.12
N TYR A 494 -8.12 29.14 -6.93
CA TYR A 494 -6.82 29.48 -6.33
C TYR A 494 -5.66 29.17 -7.27
N LYS A 495 -5.79 28.14 -8.08
CA LYS A 495 -4.81 27.74 -9.10
C LYS A 495 -4.64 28.77 -10.23
N LYS A 496 -5.59 29.69 -10.41
CA LYS A 496 -5.65 30.67 -11.52
C LYS A 496 -5.54 30.05 -12.91
N PRO A 497 -6.31 28.99 -13.22
CA PRO A 497 -6.18 28.26 -14.47
C PRO A 497 -6.69 29.05 -15.68
N GLU A 498 -6.16 28.76 -16.88
CA GLU A 498 -6.68 29.31 -18.16
C GLU A 498 -8.00 28.63 -18.57
N ILE A 499 -8.17 27.36 -18.19
CA ILE A 499 -9.38 26.57 -18.46
C ILE A 499 -10.00 26.16 -17.12
N LEU A 500 -11.24 26.57 -16.86
CA LEU A 500 -11.99 26.22 -15.65
C LEU A 500 -13.12 25.27 -15.99
N ILE A 501 -13.15 24.12 -15.32
CA ILE A 501 -14.17 23.07 -15.52
C ILE A 501 -14.95 22.87 -14.22
N LEU A 502 -16.28 23.01 -14.31
CA LEU A 502 -17.22 22.84 -13.20
C LEU A 502 -18.16 21.67 -13.52
N ASP A 503 -17.96 20.52 -12.88
CA ASP A 503 -18.78 19.31 -13.09
C ASP A 503 -19.83 19.21 -11.98
N ASP A 504 -21.05 19.63 -12.25
CA ASP A 504 -22.22 19.61 -11.34
C ASP A 504 -21.89 20.12 -9.91
N SER A 505 -21.03 21.13 -9.86
CA SER A 505 -20.34 21.58 -8.65
C SER A 505 -21.19 22.46 -7.72
N LEU A 506 -22.44 22.75 -8.07
CA LEU A 506 -23.38 23.57 -7.32
C LEU A 506 -24.65 22.81 -6.90
N SER A 507 -24.76 21.52 -7.24
CA SER A 507 -25.97 20.72 -7.00
C SER A 507 -26.36 20.53 -5.53
N ALA A 508 -25.38 20.61 -4.61
CA ALA A 508 -25.60 20.49 -3.16
C ALA A 508 -25.71 21.86 -2.45
N VAL A 509 -25.76 22.96 -3.21
CA VAL A 509 -25.88 24.33 -2.70
C VAL A 509 -27.33 24.80 -2.87
N ASP A 510 -27.84 25.58 -1.92
CA ASP A 510 -29.16 26.20 -2.05
C ASP A 510 -29.20 27.24 -3.18
N THR A 511 -30.39 27.49 -3.72
CA THR A 511 -30.59 28.30 -4.92
C THR A 511 -30.08 29.73 -4.79
N ASN A 512 -30.24 30.36 -3.62
CA ASN A 512 -29.80 31.75 -3.41
C ASN A 512 -28.26 31.81 -3.36
N THR A 513 -27.63 30.91 -2.62
CA THR A 513 -26.16 30.81 -2.56
C THR A 513 -25.58 30.41 -3.93
N GLU A 514 -26.24 29.51 -4.69
CA GLU A 514 -25.84 29.16 -6.05
C GLU A 514 -25.77 30.41 -6.94
N GLU A 515 -26.80 31.27 -6.89
CA GLU A 515 -26.86 32.49 -7.70
C GLU A 515 -25.76 33.48 -7.31
N GLU A 516 -25.53 33.71 -6.00
CA GLU A 516 -24.41 34.54 -5.52
C GLU A 516 -23.05 34.03 -6.03
N ILE A 517 -22.80 32.72 -5.94
CA ILE A 517 -21.55 32.11 -6.41
C ILE A 517 -21.41 32.26 -7.92
N LEU A 518 -22.48 32.01 -8.68
CA LEU A 518 -22.44 32.14 -10.15
C LEU A 518 -22.16 33.58 -10.61
N GLN A 519 -22.68 34.60 -9.90
CA GLN A 519 -22.39 36.00 -10.18
C GLN A 519 -20.90 36.32 -9.95
N GLU A 520 -20.32 35.85 -8.86
CA GLU A 520 -18.90 36.05 -8.58
C GLU A 520 -18.00 35.27 -9.53
N LEU A 521 -18.35 34.02 -9.82
CA LEU A 521 -17.65 33.18 -10.81
C LEU A 521 -17.67 33.80 -12.20
N LYS A 522 -18.78 34.43 -12.62
CA LYS A 522 -18.90 35.07 -13.93
C LYS A 522 -17.83 36.17 -14.13
N LYS A 523 -17.43 36.88 -13.08
CA LYS A 523 -16.36 37.90 -13.14
C LYS A 523 -15.01 37.26 -13.51
N ILE A 524 -14.75 36.04 -12.98
CA ILE A 524 -13.53 35.29 -13.24
C ILE A 524 -13.56 34.62 -14.61
N MET A 525 -14.72 34.12 -14.99
CA MET A 525 -14.93 33.37 -16.23
C MET A 525 -14.84 34.24 -17.48
N ASN A 526 -15.14 35.53 -17.40
CA ASN A 526 -15.12 36.45 -18.56
C ASN A 526 -13.78 36.52 -19.30
N ASN A 527 -12.67 36.16 -18.64
CA ASN A 527 -11.32 36.17 -19.25
C ASN A 527 -10.71 34.77 -19.40
N ARG A 528 -11.50 33.71 -19.15
CA ARG A 528 -11.04 32.32 -19.15
C ARG A 528 -11.98 31.43 -19.93
N THR A 529 -11.46 30.37 -20.51
CA THR A 529 -12.30 29.34 -21.09
C THR A 529 -12.95 28.54 -19.97
N SER A 530 -14.27 28.50 -19.94
CA SER A 530 -15.03 27.87 -18.87
C SER A 530 -15.98 26.81 -19.42
N ILE A 531 -16.04 25.66 -18.73
CA ILE A 531 -16.94 24.57 -19.08
C ILE A 531 -17.79 24.23 -17.85
N ILE A 532 -19.10 24.33 -18.00
CA ILE A 532 -20.05 24.07 -16.92
C ILE A 532 -20.94 22.89 -17.30
N ILE A 533 -20.85 21.82 -16.54
CA ILE A 533 -21.86 20.75 -16.56
C ILE A 533 -22.86 21.08 -15.46
N ALA A 534 -24.12 21.14 -15.82
CA ALA A 534 -25.19 21.34 -14.86
C ALA A 534 -26.44 20.52 -15.21
N HIS A 535 -27.17 20.16 -14.17
CA HIS A 535 -28.52 19.58 -14.30
C HIS A 535 -29.61 20.65 -14.38
N ARG A 536 -29.34 21.88 -13.89
CA ARG A 536 -30.25 23.02 -13.95
C ARG A 536 -29.90 23.93 -15.12
N ILE A 537 -30.94 24.30 -15.90
CA ILE A 537 -30.75 25.22 -17.01
C ILE A 537 -30.40 26.64 -16.51
N SER A 538 -30.93 27.04 -15.35
CA SER A 538 -30.59 28.33 -14.72
C SER A 538 -29.08 28.56 -14.61
N THR A 539 -28.29 27.52 -14.33
CA THR A 539 -26.83 27.57 -14.19
C THR A 539 -26.11 27.85 -15.51
N ILE A 540 -26.64 27.35 -16.66
CA ILE A 540 -25.95 27.39 -17.97
C ILE A 540 -26.62 28.30 -18.98
N LYS A 541 -27.83 28.86 -18.71
CA LYS A 541 -28.58 29.70 -19.67
C LYS A 541 -27.80 30.90 -20.20
N ASN A 542 -26.82 31.38 -19.43
CA ASN A 542 -25.97 32.51 -19.81
C ASN A 542 -24.65 32.09 -20.47
N ALA A 543 -24.44 30.82 -20.77
CA ALA A 543 -23.25 30.35 -21.47
C ALA A 543 -23.25 30.86 -22.93
N ASN A 544 -22.05 31.08 -23.48
CA ASN A 544 -21.89 31.54 -24.87
C ASN A 544 -22.32 30.48 -25.88
N ASN A 545 -22.15 29.21 -25.52
CA ASN A 545 -22.57 28.06 -26.29
C ASN A 545 -23.07 26.98 -25.34
N ILE A 546 -24.08 26.23 -25.73
CA ILE A 546 -24.65 25.13 -24.96
C ILE A 546 -24.71 23.90 -25.86
N ILE A 547 -24.26 22.76 -25.36
CA ILE A 547 -24.41 21.48 -26.05
C ILE A 547 -25.31 20.54 -25.23
N VAL A 548 -26.15 19.80 -25.97
CA VAL A 548 -26.98 18.72 -25.43
C VAL A 548 -26.35 17.38 -25.78
N LEU A 549 -25.85 16.68 -24.78
CA LEU A 549 -25.25 15.37 -24.95
C LEU A 549 -26.32 14.29 -24.73
N SER A 550 -26.63 13.50 -25.75
CA SER A 550 -27.59 12.39 -25.67
C SER A 550 -27.13 11.24 -26.53
N ASN A 551 -27.29 9.99 -26.01
CA ASN A 551 -26.88 8.76 -26.70
C ASN A 551 -25.43 8.79 -27.21
N SER A 552 -24.52 9.29 -26.40
CA SER A 552 -23.07 9.35 -26.69
C SER A 552 -22.64 10.35 -27.78
N VAL A 553 -23.54 11.22 -28.29
CA VAL A 553 -23.25 12.23 -29.32
C VAL A 553 -23.80 13.60 -28.92
N ILE A 554 -23.25 14.67 -29.51
CA ILE A 554 -23.83 16.00 -29.41
C ILE A 554 -25.05 16.02 -30.33
N LYS A 555 -26.25 16.25 -29.77
CA LYS A 555 -27.52 16.30 -30.49
C LYS A 555 -27.93 17.70 -30.86
N GLU A 556 -27.66 18.65 -29.97
CA GLU A 556 -28.04 20.04 -30.16
C GLU A 556 -26.88 20.92 -29.72
N GLU A 557 -26.65 22.03 -30.40
CA GLU A 557 -25.62 23.01 -30.09
C GLU A 557 -26.15 24.40 -30.47
N GLY A 558 -25.94 25.38 -29.57
CA GLY A 558 -26.36 26.77 -29.82
C GLY A 558 -26.46 27.57 -28.50
N THR A 559 -26.91 28.79 -28.58
CA THR A 559 -27.25 29.65 -27.43
C THR A 559 -28.58 29.21 -26.81
N HIS A 560 -28.86 29.67 -25.59
CA HIS A 560 -30.13 29.40 -24.90
C HIS A 560 -31.35 29.72 -25.76
N ASN A 561 -31.38 30.90 -26.41
CA ASN A 561 -32.50 31.35 -27.20
C ASN A 561 -32.68 30.52 -28.47
N GLU A 562 -31.60 30.15 -29.15
CA GLU A 562 -31.61 29.27 -30.32
C GLU A 562 -32.15 27.88 -29.99
N LEU A 563 -31.67 27.29 -28.89
CA LEU A 563 -32.09 25.95 -28.47
C LEU A 563 -33.54 25.91 -27.96
N VAL A 564 -34.02 26.95 -27.30
CA VAL A 564 -35.45 27.07 -26.96
C VAL A 564 -36.32 27.19 -28.20
N SER A 565 -35.87 27.99 -29.19
CA SER A 565 -36.60 28.18 -30.45
C SER A 565 -36.61 26.91 -31.32
N LEU A 566 -35.57 26.07 -31.20
CA LEU A 566 -35.46 24.79 -31.91
C LEU A 566 -36.53 23.78 -31.50
N GLY A 567 -37.08 23.91 -30.29
CA GLY A 567 -38.12 23.03 -29.74
C GLY A 567 -37.69 21.58 -29.51
N GLY A 568 -36.38 21.34 -29.38
CA GLY A 568 -35.80 20.02 -29.20
C GLY A 568 -35.63 19.58 -27.74
N ILE A 569 -34.66 18.69 -27.50
CA ILE A 569 -34.38 18.09 -26.16
C ILE A 569 -34.13 19.15 -25.09
N TYR A 570 -33.37 20.21 -25.45
CA TYR A 570 -33.11 21.33 -24.56
C TYR A 570 -34.40 22.04 -24.14
N CYS A 571 -35.27 22.34 -25.09
CA CYS A 571 -36.54 23.00 -24.82
C CYS A 571 -37.44 22.15 -23.90
N ASP A 572 -37.48 20.82 -24.14
CA ASP A 572 -38.25 19.91 -23.29
C ASP A 572 -37.75 19.90 -21.85
N ILE A 573 -36.41 19.84 -21.63
CA ILE A 573 -35.80 19.93 -20.31
C ILE A 573 -36.15 21.28 -19.67
N TYR A 574 -36.09 22.38 -20.40
CA TYR A 574 -36.38 23.71 -19.92
C TYR A 574 -37.83 23.86 -19.46
N LYS A 575 -38.80 23.44 -20.31
CA LYS A 575 -40.21 23.44 -19.94
C LYS A 575 -40.51 22.64 -18.70
N LYS A 576 -39.90 21.45 -18.60
CA LYS A 576 -40.06 20.59 -17.42
C LYS A 576 -39.56 21.27 -16.15
N GLN A 577 -38.39 21.93 -16.20
CA GLN A 577 -37.84 22.62 -15.03
C GLN A 577 -38.67 23.84 -14.62
N LEU A 578 -39.20 24.60 -15.59
CA LEU A 578 -40.13 25.70 -15.30
C LEU A 578 -41.40 25.23 -14.59
N LEU A 579 -41.99 24.12 -15.04
CA LEU A 579 -43.17 23.54 -14.38
C LEU A 579 -42.84 23.05 -12.95
N GLU A 580 -41.65 22.48 -12.73
CA GLU A 580 -41.19 22.06 -11.40
C GLU A 580 -40.95 23.26 -10.45
N GLU A 581 -40.52 24.41 -10.96
CA GLU A 581 -40.38 25.65 -10.20
C GLU A 581 -41.74 26.24 -9.84
N GLU A 582 -42.66 26.34 -10.80
CA GLU A 582 -44.04 26.81 -10.55
C GLU A 582 -44.78 25.98 -9.50
N ILE A 583 -44.61 24.66 -9.49
CA ILE A 583 -45.22 23.76 -8.50
C ILE A 583 -44.62 23.96 -7.09
N LYS A 584 -43.36 24.37 -6.97
CA LYS A 584 -42.72 24.62 -5.68
C LYS A 584 -43.12 25.94 -5.03
N ASP A 585 -43.57 26.90 -5.82
CA ASP A 585 -44.01 28.22 -5.34
C ASP A 585 -45.49 28.19 -4.90
N PHE A 586 -46.19 27.08 -5.12
CA PHE A 586 -47.53 26.74 -4.59
C PHE A 586 -47.41 25.85 -3.34
#